data_0eaaf27ab406d49423abf3da374e86e7
#
_entry.id   0eaaf27ab406d49423abf3da374e86e7
#
_cell.length_a   1.000
_cell.length_b   1.000
_cell.length_c   1.000
_cell.angle_alpha   90.00
_cell.angle_beta   90.00
_cell.angle_gamma   90.00
#
_symmetry.space_group_name_H-M   'P 1'
#
loop_
_entity.id
_entity.type
_entity.pdbx_description
1 polymer ?
#
loop_
_entity_poly.entity_id
_entity_poly.type
_entity_poly.pdbx_seq_one_letter_code
_entity_poly.pdbx_strand_id
1 'polypeptide(L)'
;GYCVEGKSQVKLVATATPGDGSSLTSYEFSGQNISGNATILTSTSATVTSSIIRSTGSFTYGVIAKDSRPNRVSTQKTTSVTVYSYAPPQITSITAQRCLANGTIDKNGTYAKVTVTTAYSPVNGANKRVVTLYNSKDTSGTVVLSATNTNNTYTGVYGSGFATGTNYT
;
A
#
# COMPACT_ATOMS: atom_id res chain seq x y z
N GLY A 1 5.79 2.82 9.12
CA GLY A 1 4.85 3.12 8.03
C GLY A 1 5.33 2.56 6.70
N TYR A 2 4.47 2.55 5.71
CA TYR A 2 4.79 2.08 4.37
C TYR A 2 4.83 3.27 3.42
N CYS A 3 5.81 3.28 2.51
CA CYS A 3 5.87 4.26 1.43
C CYS A 3 5.13 3.74 0.21
N VAL A 4 4.32 4.61 -0.40
CA VAL A 4 3.47 4.29 -1.54
C VAL A 4 3.75 5.29 -2.67
N GLU A 5 3.93 4.75 -3.88
CA GLU A 5 4.18 5.52 -5.09
C GLU A 5 3.11 6.60 -5.31
N GLY A 6 3.55 7.80 -5.67
CA GLY A 6 2.68 8.94 -5.95
C GLY A 6 1.93 9.53 -4.75
N LYS A 7 2.17 9.02 -3.52
CA LYS A 7 1.49 9.48 -2.30
C LYS A 7 2.45 9.82 -1.16
N SER A 8 3.60 9.15 -1.07
CA SER A 8 4.49 9.26 0.08
C SER A 8 5.68 10.17 -0.19
N GLN A 9 6.15 10.79 0.88
CA GLN A 9 7.43 11.48 1.01
C GLN A 9 8.25 10.79 2.10
N VAL A 10 9.56 10.90 2.03
CA VAL A 10 10.47 10.39 3.07
C VAL A 10 11.01 11.56 3.87
N LYS A 11 10.79 11.53 5.18
CA LYS A 11 11.37 12.48 6.12
C LYS A 11 12.63 11.85 6.74
N LEU A 12 13.77 12.49 6.55
CA LEU A 12 15.05 12.12 7.14
C LEU A 12 15.36 13.07 8.30
N VAL A 13 15.77 12.50 9.41
CA VAL A 13 16.23 13.24 10.60
C VAL A 13 17.63 12.76 10.93
N ALA A 14 18.57 13.66 11.12
CA ALA A 14 19.93 13.35 11.49
C ALA A 14 20.36 14.12 12.73
N THR A 15 21.12 13.44 13.58
CA THR A 15 21.85 14.02 14.71
C THR A 15 23.27 13.50 14.68
N ALA A 16 24.23 14.33 15.08
CA ALA A 16 25.62 13.96 15.21
C ALA A 16 26.25 14.64 16.43
N THR A 17 27.37 14.10 16.91
CA THR A 17 28.18 14.71 17.94
C THR A 17 29.47 15.22 17.29
N PRO A 18 29.88 16.48 17.51
CA PRO A 18 31.13 16.99 16.98
C PRO A 18 32.31 16.32 17.70
N GLY A 19 33.47 16.34 17.08
CA GLY A 19 34.71 15.96 17.76
C GLY A 19 35.16 17.02 18.77
N ASP A 20 36.08 16.64 19.66
CA ASP A 20 36.58 17.52 20.71
C ASP A 20 37.09 18.86 20.16
N GLY A 21 36.67 19.96 20.79
CA GLY A 21 37.07 21.31 20.42
C GLY A 21 36.43 21.84 19.12
N SER A 22 35.42 21.16 18.59
CA SER A 22 34.71 21.60 17.39
C SER A 22 33.19 21.72 17.62
N SER A 23 32.49 22.31 16.68
CA SER A 23 31.05 22.39 16.65
C SER A 23 30.54 21.85 15.33
N LEU A 24 29.33 21.28 15.29
CA LEU A 24 28.67 20.91 14.04
C LEU A 24 28.29 22.18 13.26
N THR A 25 28.47 22.15 11.95
CA THR A 25 28.17 23.28 11.07
C THR A 25 27.08 22.96 10.05
N SER A 26 27.04 21.73 9.56
CA SER A 26 26.04 21.35 8.54
C SER A 26 25.83 19.85 8.45
N TYR A 27 24.72 19.49 7.80
CA TYR A 27 24.39 18.15 7.36
C TYR A 27 24.12 18.16 5.86
N GLU A 28 24.62 17.17 5.16
CA GLU A 28 24.40 16.98 3.73
C GLU A 28 23.61 15.69 3.52
N PHE A 29 22.38 15.84 3.00
CA PHE A 29 21.48 14.73 2.73
C PHE A 29 21.49 14.39 1.25
N SER A 30 21.44 13.09 0.96
CA SER A 30 21.37 12.56 -0.41
C SER A 30 20.31 11.46 -0.53
N GLY A 31 19.81 11.23 -1.74
CA GLY A 31 18.88 10.14 -2.04
C GLY A 31 17.78 10.55 -3.01
N GLN A 32 16.92 9.59 -3.32
CA GLN A 32 15.82 9.78 -4.27
C GLN A 32 14.90 10.94 -3.86
N ASN A 33 14.67 11.87 -4.79
CA ASN A 33 13.80 13.02 -4.59
C ASN A 33 14.21 13.97 -3.45
N ILE A 34 15.46 13.88 -2.98
CA ILE A 34 16.10 14.95 -2.23
C ILE A 34 16.74 15.91 -3.24
N SER A 35 16.26 17.13 -3.29
CA SER A 35 16.74 18.11 -4.25
C SER A 35 18.20 18.47 -3.98
N GLY A 36 19.08 18.18 -4.95
CA GLY A 36 20.44 18.67 -5.03
C GLY A 36 21.28 18.44 -3.79
N ASN A 37 21.34 17.24 -3.21
CA ASN A 37 22.10 16.96 -1.99
C ASN A 37 21.90 18.07 -0.94
N ALA A 38 20.67 18.16 -0.40
CA ALA A 38 20.25 19.22 0.49
C ALA A 38 21.23 19.42 1.66
N THR A 39 21.84 20.58 1.74
CA THR A 39 22.71 20.97 2.85
C THR A 39 21.94 21.81 3.84
N ILE A 40 21.85 21.34 5.10
CA ILE A 40 21.21 22.05 6.19
C ILE A 40 22.28 22.59 7.13
N LEU A 41 22.35 23.90 7.25
CA LEU A 41 23.30 24.58 8.14
C LEU A 41 22.73 24.62 9.54
N THR A 42 23.28 23.81 10.44
CA THR A 42 22.87 23.74 11.85
C THR A 42 23.91 23.04 12.70
N SER A 43 23.96 23.40 13.96
CA SER A 43 24.84 22.78 14.97
C SER A 43 24.17 21.68 15.79
N THR A 44 22.90 21.37 15.54
CA THR A 44 22.14 20.41 16.33
C THR A 44 21.62 19.27 15.47
N SER A 45 20.33 19.10 15.38
CA SER A 45 19.70 18.12 14.49
C SER A 45 19.25 18.77 13.21
N ALA A 46 19.27 18.02 12.11
CA ALA A 46 18.76 18.45 10.82
C ALA A 46 17.65 17.56 10.33
N THR A 47 16.71 18.15 9.60
CA THR A 47 15.59 17.43 8.98
C THR A 47 15.44 17.85 7.53
N VAL A 48 15.26 16.88 6.64
CA VAL A 48 14.88 17.10 5.25
C VAL A 48 13.73 16.18 4.87
N THR A 49 12.86 16.65 3.99
CA THR A 49 11.75 15.86 3.45
C THR A 49 11.90 15.81 1.93
N SER A 50 11.83 14.61 1.36
CA SER A 50 11.84 14.43 -0.10
C SER A 50 10.61 15.05 -0.74
N SER A 51 10.65 15.30 -2.05
CA SER A 51 9.43 15.44 -2.81
C SER A 51 8.71 14.08 -2.92
N ILE A 52 7.46 14.09 -3.43
CA ILE A 52 6.65 12.86 -3.60
C ILE A 52 7.41 11.87 -4.49
N ILE A 53 7.55 10.64 -4.00
CA ILE A 53 8.24 9.56 -4.73
C ILE A 53 7.26 8.96 -5.74
N ARG A 54 7.63 9.01 -7.04
CA ARG A 54 6.79 8.60 -8.17
C ARG A 54 7.26 7.32 -8.84
N SER A 55 8.08 6.53 -8.14
CA SER A 55 8.58 5.24 -8.63
C SER A 55 8.61 4.21 -7.51
N THR A 56 8.40 2.95 -7.85
CA THR A 56 8.47 1.82 -6.93
C THR A 56 9.90 1.31 -6.84
N GLY A 57 10.21 0.61 -5.76
CA GLY A 57 11.51 -0.02 -5.54
C GLY A 57 12.10 0.32 -4.18
N SER A 58 13.35 -0.09 -3.96
CA SER A 58 14.11 0.24 -2.76
C SER A 58 15.07 1.39 -3.05
N PHE A 59 14.98 2.46 -2.28
CA PHE A 59 15.80 3.66 -2.42
C PHE A 59 16.65 3.87 -1.18
N THR A 60 17.94 4.13 -1.39
CA THR A 60 18.90 4.42 -0.32
C THR A 60 19.03 5.92 -0.13
N TYR A 61 18.96 6.34 1.11
CA TYR A 61 19.19 7.72 1.56
C TYR A 61 20.42 7.78 2.41
N GLY A 62 21.18 8.85 2.29
CA GLY A 62 22.40 9.07 3.02
C GLY A 62 22.46 10.42 3.70
N VAL A 63 23.28 10.52 4.75
CA VAL A 63 23.62 11.77 5.42
C VAL A 63 25.08 11.78 5.85
N ILE A 64 25.71 12.95 5.68
CA ILE A 64 27.04 13.28 6.17
C ILE A 64 26.92 14.51 7.08
N ALA A 65 27.55 14.51 8.23
CA ALA A 65 27.70 15.67 9.11
C ALA A 65 29.06 16.31 8.93
N LYS A 66 29.13 17.65 8.99
CA LYS A 66 30.37 18.45 8.92
C LYS A 66 30.55 19.23 10.22
N ASP A 67 31.78 19.32 10.68
CA ASP A 67 32.13 20.16 11.82
C ASP A 67 32.87 21.45 11.40
N SER A 68 33.20 22.30 12.37
CA SER A 68 33.85 23.60 12.15
C SER A 68 35.29 23.53 11.68
N ARG A 69 35.92 22.34 11.71
CA ARG A 69 37.30 22.16 11.25
C ARG A 69 37.35 21.91 9.75
N PRO A 70 38.33 22.43 9.03
CA PRO A 70 38.50 22.20 7.61
C PRO A 70 38.54 20.71 7.25
N ASN A 71 37.80 20.31 6.23
CA ASN A 71 37.79 18.94 5.69
C ASN A 71 37.37 17.83 6.67
N ARG A 72 36.73 18.16 7.79
CA ARG A 72 36.19 17.20 8.75
C ARG A 72 34.74 16.88 8.44
N VAL A 73 34.53 15.67 7.96
CA VAL A 73 33.20 15.12 7.66
C VAL A 73 33.04 13.76 8.33
N SER A 74 31.85 13.45 8.76
CA SER A 74 31.51 12.12 9.27
C SER A 74 31.61 11.06 8.17
N THR A 75 31.72 9.80 8.54
CA THR A 75 31.37 8.71 7.63
C THR A 75 29.89 8.83 7.28
N GLN A 76 29.58 8.62 6.01
CA GLN A 76 28.19 8.63 5.56
C GLN A 76 27.39 7.54 6.27
N LYS A 77 26.24 7.90 6.82
CA LYS A 77 25.23 6.96 7.30
C LYS A 77 24.11 6.83 6.27
N THR A 78 23.68 5.60 6.05
CA THR A 78 22.66 5.29 5.06
C THR A 78 21.49 4.53 5.67
N THR A 79 20.31 4.68 5.06
CA THR A 79 19.12 3.89 5.33
C THR A 79 18.38 3.64 4.03
N SER A 80 17.61 2.56 3.96
CA SER A 80 16.82 2.23 2.77
C SER A 80 15.34 2.26 3.08
N VAL A 81 14.55 2.69 2.10
CA VAL A 81 13.09 2.74 2.16
C VAL A 81 12.54 2.04 0.94
N THR A 82 11.62 1.10 1.14
CA THR A 82 10.91 0.42 0.05
C THR A 82 9.61 1.17 -0.24
N VAL A 83 9.42 1.50 -1.52
CA VAL A 83 8.21 2.15 -2.05
C VAL A 83 7.40 1.13 -2.82
N TYR A 84 6.16 0.94 -2.44
CA TYR A 84 5.23 -0.03 -3.02
C TYR A 84 4.32 0.65 -4.04
N SER A 85 3.95 -0.10 -5.08
CA SER A 85 2.87 0.32 -5.97
C SER A 85 1.53 0.33 -5.24
N TYR A 86 0.62 1.18 -5.70
CA TYR A 86 -0.73 1.25 -5.16
C TYR A 86 -1.76 1.41 -6.28
N ALA A 87 -2.76 0.55 -6.24
CA ALA A 87 -4.00 0.70 -6.96
C ALA A 87 -5.17 0.49 -6.01
N PRO A 88 -6.26 1.26 -6.13
CA PRO A 88 -7.48 1.04 -5.37
C PRO A 88 -8.03 -0.38 -5.60
N PRO A 89 -8.75 -0.96 -4.63
CA PRO A 89 -9.46 -2.22 -4.85
C PRO A 89 -10.45 -2.10 -6.02
N GLN A 90 -10.50 -3.12 -6.86
CA GLN A 90 -11.39 -3.20 -8.00
C GLN A 90 -12.05 -4.57 -8.07
N ILE A 91 -13.30 -4.62 -8.48
CA ILE A 91 -13.96 -5.85 -8.94
C ILE A 91 -13.64 -5.95 -10.45
N THR A 92 -12.88 -6.98 -10.82
CA THR A 92 -12.45 -7.19 -12.21
C THR A 92 -13.43 -8.05 -13.00
N SER A 93 -14.17 -8.92 -12.30
CA SER A 93 -15.29 -9.64 -12.89
C SER A 93 -16.30 -10.08 -11.82
N ILE A 94 -17.55 -10.18 -12.22
CA ILE A 94 -18.60 -10.84 -11.47
C ILE A 94 -19.45 -11.65 -12.44
N THR A 95 -19.73 -12.90 -12.08
CA THR A 95 -20.68 -13.75 -12.82
C THR A 95 -21.64 -14.39 -11.84
N ALA A 96 -22.90 -14.53 -12.25
CA ALA A 96 -23.92 -15.22 -11.48
C ALA A 96 -24.72 -16.13 -12.41
N GLN A 97 -24.96 -17.35 -11.98
CA GLN A 97 -25.74 -18.35 -12.71
C GLN A 97 -26.68 -19.06 -11.75
N ARG A 98 -27.89 -19.40 -12.22
CA ARG A 98 -28.79 -20.24 -11.44
C ARG A 98 -28.19 -21.61 -11.25
N CYS A 99 -28.39 -22.16 -10.04
CA CYS A 99 -27.88 -23.48 -9.71
C CYS A 99 -28.77 -24.17 -8.66
N LEU A 100 -28.53 -25.46 -8.48
CA LEU A 100 -29.03 -26.24 -7.36
C LEU A 100 -28.25 -25.91 -6.08
N ALA A 101 -28.71 -26.38 -4.93
CA ALA A 101 -28.04 -26.16 -3.64
C ALA A 101 -26.60 -26.70 -3.60
N ASN A 102 -26.28 -27.72 -4.40
CA ASN A 102 -24.93 -28.27 -4.52
C ASN A 102 -24.02 -27.50 -5.51
N GLY A 103 -24.50 -26.40 -6.11
CA GLY A 103 -23.76 -25.59 -7.06
C GLY A 103 -23.78 -26.08 -8.51
N THR A 104 -24.51 -27.15 -8.83
CA THR A 104 -24.71 -27.60 -10.21
C THR A 104 -25.57 -26.58 -10.95
N ILE A 105 -25.08 -26.11 -12.11
CA ILE A 105 -25.81 -25.12 -12.93
C ILE A 105 -27.10 -25.73 -13.43
N ASP A 106 -28.21 -25.04 -13.17
CA ASP A 106 -29.55 -25.43 -13.59
C ASP A 106 -30.42 -24.19 -13.75
N LYS A 107 -31.06 -24.06 -14.93
CA LYS A 107 -31.94 -22.91 -15.25
C LYS A 107 -33.15 -22.80 -14.30
N ASN A 108 -33.57 -23.90 -13.72
CA ASN A 108 -34.66 -23.97 -12.75
C ASN A 108 -34.17 -23.95 -11.30
N GLY A 109 -32.85 -23.79 -11.11
CA GLY A 109 -32.25 -23.74 -9.78
C GLY A 109 -32.75 -22.54 -8.98
N THR A 110 -32.92 -22.76 -7.68
CA THR A 110 -33.40 -21.74 -6.73
C THR A 110 -32.26 -21.08 -5.94
N TYR A 111 -31.02 -21.36 -6.30
CA TYR A 111 -29.80 -20.77 -5.76
C TYR A 111 -29.03 -20.03 -6.86
N ALA A 112 -28.10 -19.19 -6.47
CA ALA A 112 -27.18 -18.50 -7.38
C ALA A 112 -25.74 -18.94 -7.10
N LYS A 113 -25.06 -19.49 -8.12
CA LYS A 113 -23.59 -19.68 -8.09
C LYS A 113 -22.96 -18.38 -8.56
N VAL A 114 -22.20 -17.75 -7.67
CA VAL A 114 -21.56 -16.46 -7.93
C VAL A 114 -20.05 -16.63 -7.92
N THR A 115 -19.37 -16.07 -8.92
CA THR A 115 -17.92 -15.93 -8.95
C THR A 115 -17.58 -14.45 -9.03
N VAL A 116 -16.74 -13.98 -8.10
CA VAL A 116 -16.23 -12.61 -8.04
C VAL A 116 -14.72 -12.65 -8.10
N THR A 117 -14.13 -11.89 -9.02
CA THR A 117 -12.68 -11.70 -9.10
C THR A 117 -12.34 -10.25 -8.81
N THR A 118 -11.28 -10.03 -8.03
CA THR A 118 -10.85 -8.71 -7.58
C THR A 118 -9.38 -8.48 -7.84
N ALA A 119 -8.99 -7.20 -7.90
CA ALA A 119 -7.59 -6.77 -7.86
C ALA A 119 -7.42 -5.71 -6.78
N TYR A 120 -6.29 -5.71 -6.08
CA TYR A 120 -5.90 -4.67 -5.12
C TYR A 120 -4.39 -4.72 -4.88
N SER A 121 -3.83 -3.64 -4.34
CA SER A 121 -2.42 -3.58 -3.93
C SER A 121 -2.31 -3.89 -2.44
N PRO A 122 -1.70 -5.00 -2.04
CA PRO A 122 -1.60 -5.38 -0.62
C PRO A 122 -0.65 -4.50 0.20
N VAL A 123 0.28 -3.76 -0.43
CA VAL A 123 1.26 -2.88 0.23
C VAL A 123 1.93 -3.60 1.40
N ASN A 124 2.61 -4.71 1.12
CA ASN A 124 3.23 -5.59 2.12
C ASN A 124 2.27 -6.03 3.25
N GLY A 125 1.01 -6.32 2.92
CA GLY A 125 -0.02 -6.76 3.87
C GLY A 125 -0.67 -5.64 4.70
N ALA A 126 -0.25 -4.38 4.53
CA ALA A 126 -0.84 -3.25 5.26
C ALA A 126 -2.23 -2.86 4.70
N ASN A 127 -2.42 -3.01 3.38
CA ASN A 127 -3.70 -2.75 2.75
C ASN A 127 -4.58 -3.99 2.78
N LYS A 128 -5.85 -3.81 3.07
CA LYS A 128 -6.86 -4.87 3.19
C LYS A 128 -8.01 -4.57 2.24
N ARG A 129 -8.73 -5.61 1.83
CA ARG A 129 -9.98 -5.47 1.10
C ARG A 129 -11.08 -6.30 1.75
N VAL A 130 -12.31 -5.85 1.58
CA VAL A 130 -13.52 -6.62 1.89
C VAL A 130 -14.43 -6.55 0.67
N VAL A 131 -14.98 -7.68 0.26
CA VAL A 131 -15.99 -7.76 -0.79
C VAL A 131 -17.28 -8.29 -0.20
N THR A 132 -18.35 -7.55 -0.40
CA THR A 132 -19.69 -7.90 0.06
C THR A 132 -20.59 -8.10 -1.15
N LEU A 133 -21.28 -9.23 -1.19
CA LEU A 133 -22.32 -9.48 -2.19
C LEU A 133 -23.67 -9.01 -1.67
N TYR A 134 -24.43 -8.38 -2.54
CA TYR A 134 -25.83 -8.02 -2.35
C TYR A 134 -26.65 -8.59 -3.50
N ASN A 135 -27.93 -8.78 -3.29
CA ASN A 135 -28.90 -9.08 -4.33
C ASN A 135 -30.22 -8.35 -4.04
N SER A 136 -31.08 -8.25 -5.04
CA SER A 136 -32.35 -7.52 -4.93
C SER A 136 -33.38 -8.17 -3.97
N LYS A 137 -33.16 -9.42 -3.59
CA LYS A 137 -34.01 -10.14 -2.63
C LYS A 137 -33.57 -9.93 -1.19
N ASP A 138 -32.25 -9.78 -0.97
CA ASP A 138 -31.65 -9.66 0.37
C ASP A 138 -30.56 -8.58 0.33
N THR A 139 -30.84 -7.44 0.96
CA THR A 139 -29.96 -6.28 1.00
C THR A 139 -29.01 -6.28 2.20
N SER A 140 -29.06 -7.30 3.06
CA SER A 140 -28.17 -7.39 4.23
C SER A 140 -26.70 -7.59 3.86
N GLY A 141 -26.45 -8.18 2.68
CA GLY A 141 -25.14 -8.45 2.16
C GLY A 141 -24.40 -9.61 2.86
N THR A 142 -23.55 -10.29 2.11
CA THR A 142 -22.72 -11.38 2.61
C THR A 142 -21.26 -11.13 2.26
N VAL A 143 -20.36 -11.10 3.27
CA VAL A 143 -18.92 -10.97 3.05
C VAL A 143 -18.40 -12.25 2.42
N VAL A 144 -17.87 -12.15 1.21
CA VAL A 144 -17.34 -13.29 0.44
C VAL A 144 -15.82 -13.31 0.37
N LEU A 145 -15.18 -12.14 0.46
CA LEU A 145 -13.73 -12.02 0.61
C LEU A 145 -13.44 -11.09 1.78
N SER A 146 -12.91 -11.64 2.87
CA SER A 146 -12.53 -10.85 4.05
C SER A 146 -11.21 -10.11 3.88
N ALA A 147 -10.92 -9.21 4.81
CA ALA A 147 -9.67 -8.43 4.83
C ALA A 147 -8.41 -9.30 4.91
N THR A 148 -8.49 -10.50 5.45
CA THR A 148 -7.36 -11.44 5.62
C THR A 148 -7.24 -12.47 4.50
N ASN A 149 -8.23 -12.55 3.60
CA ASN A 149 -8.21 -13.51 2.50
C ASN A 149 -7.18 -13.07 1.43
N THR A 150 -6.27 -13.97 1.06
CA THR A 150 -5.24 -13.73 0.03
C THR A 150 -5.71 -14.08 -1.37
N ASN A 151 -6.75 -14.90 -1.53
CA ASN A 151 -7.32 -15.23 -2.83
C ASN A 151 -8.00 -14.01 -3.44
N ASN A 152 -7.78 -13.81 -4.73
CA ASN A 152 -8.45 -12.74 -5.48
C ASN A 152 -9.79 -13.16 -6.06
N THR A 153 -10.13 -14.44 -6.00
CA THR A 153 -11.35 -15.00 -6.57
C THR A 153 -12.15 -15.73 -5.49
N TYR A 154 -13.43 -15.46 -5.45
CA TYR A 154 -14.43 -16.19 -4.69
C TYR A 154 -15.36 -16.91 -5.67
N THR A 155 -15.69 -18.17 -5.37
CA THR A 155 -16.78 -18.92 -6.03
C THR A 155 -17.59 -19.61 -4.97
N GLY A 156 -18.89 -19.38 -4.96
CA GLY A 156 -19.76 -20.00 -3.97
C GLY A 156 -21.22 -19.98 -4.39
N VAL A 157 -22.03 -20.73 -3.64
CA VAL A 157 -23.50 -20.76 -3.78
C VAL A 157 -24.09 -19.78 -2.78
N TYR A 158 -24.93 -18.90 -3.27
CA TYR A 158 -25.48 -17.80 -2.51
C TYR A 158 -27.00 -17.78 -2.56
N GLY A 159 -27.61 -17.41 -1.44
CA GLY A 159 -29.06 -17.27 -1.31
C GLY A 159 -29.80 -18.60 -1.41
N SER A 160 -31.11 -18.50 -1.41
CA SER A 160 -32.04 -19.62 -1.62
C SER A 160 -33.41 -19.10 -2.04
N GLY A 161 -34.24 -19.99 -2.62
CA GLY A 161 -35.60 -19.64 -2.97
C GLY A 161 -35.72 -18.52 -4.00
N PHE A 162 -34.79 -18.39 -4.93
CA PHE A 162 -34.94 -17.54 -6.10
C PHE A 162 -36.02 -18.13 -7.01
N ALA A 163 -37.11 -17.40 -7.21
CA ALA A 163 -38.20 -17.87 -8.03
C ALA A 163 -37.76 -18.10 -9.48
N THR A 164 -38.23 -19.22 -10.09
CA THR A 164 -38.02 -19.46 -11.53
C THR A 164 -38.77 -18.41 -12.36
N GLY A 165 -38.17 -18.03 -13.51
CA GLY A 165 -38.78 -17.01 -14.38
C GLY A 165 -38.62 -15.57 -13.91
N THR A 166 -37.95 -15.31 -12.76
CA THR A 166 -37.68 -13.97 -12.22
C THR A 166 -36.24 -13.60 -12.39
N ASN A 167 -35.91 -12.40 -12.85
CA ASN A 167 -34.59 -11.83 -12.89
C ASN A 167 -34.31 -11.16 -11.55
N TYR A 168 -33.11 -11.47 -10.98
CA TYR A 168 -32.60 -10.84 -9.78
C TYR A 168 -31.30 -10.12 -10.15
N THR A 169 -31.09 -8.92 -9.62
CA THR A 169 -29.91 -8.07 -9.81
C THR A 169 -29.10 -7.95 -8.52
#